data_79f3f1e9265f8e64ce8322ff52ef798e
#
_entry.id   79f3f1e9265f8e64ce8322ff52ef798e
#
_cell.length_a   1.000
_cell.length_b   1.000
_cell.length_c   1.000
_cell.angle_alpha   90.00
_cell.angle_beta   90.00
_cell.angle_gamma   90.00
#
_symmetry.space_group_name_H-M   'P 1'
#
loop_
_entity.id
_entity.type
_entity.pdbx_description
1 polymer ?
#
loop_
_entity_poly.entity_id
_entity_poly.type
_entity_poly.pdbx_seq_one_letter_code
_entity_poly.pdbx_strand_id
1 'polypeptide(L)'
;MVHTKEAVLMLDTPSESGESCVLGSTILRSQIVRIQFCSKMPLEVCQGEMWDVSAAHDRSILAWAKKVFIYSKLLYELYIASDTKIKLQNARRLFWGYENLCEINLDKWIDSSSVSDMSYMFCGCHSLKKLDVSGLDTSNVVNMEGMFYWCSKLQTLDASYFDTSHVINMKSMFDYCSSLKKLDLSSFCTKHVIDFSSMFGDCIQLEKLVLSGWDTKSAVYMRGMFENCRSLRMLDVLSFYTKNVINMRNMFAGCEKLRHIELSSFSTGALQDMREMFHNCNCLQTLDLSGFDTKNVTNMSYLFCGCSKLTKLNVSSFDTANVIDMSNMFCRCESLTSIDVSHFDTSHTESFARMFRDCAKVEILDVSHFQTQRVLHMENMFYGCKCLKYLDLRGFDCSKAADLSYMFYGCQSLKNVLTAKRPSDRKHRAIMIELLAGCKKFAEEKKGMGI
;
A
#
# COMPACT_ATOMS: atom_id res chain seq x y z
N MET A 1 -43.17 25.21 23.93
CA MET A 1 -41.89 24.77 23.31
C MET A 1 -42.21 24.35 21.90
N VAL A 2 -41.79 25.13 20.91
CA VAL A 2 -41.89 24.74 19.52
C VAL A 2 -40.83 23.65 19.30
N HIS A 3 -41.24 22.40 19.21
CA HIS A 3 -40.30 21.36 18.73
C HIS A 3 -39.94 21.71 17.31
N THR A 4 -38.76 22.28 17.09
CA THR A 4 -38.17 22.41 15.77
C THR A 4 -37.90 20.99 15.27
N LYS A 5 -38.67 20.55 14.29
CA LYS A 5 -38.46 19.24 13.62
C LYS A 5 -37.01 19.22 13.10
N GLU A 6 -36.27 18.18 13.46
CA GLU A 6 -34.92 17.98 12.93
C GLU A 6 -35.00 17.63 11.44
N ALA A 7 -34.25 18.35 10.62
CA ALA A 7 -34.14 18.05 9.21
C ALA A 7 -33.08 16.94 8.99
N VAL A 8 -33.53 15.77 8.62
CA VAL A 8 -32.68 14.58 8.40
C VAL A 8 -32.57 14.28 6.90
N LEU A 9 -31.34 14.20 6.37
CA LEU A 9 -31.08 13.91 4.97
C LEU A 9 -31.38 12.43 4.65
N MET A 10 -32.09 12.19 3.55
CA MET A 10 -32.28 10.86 2.98
C MET A 10 -30.93 10.34 2.45
N LEU A 11 -30.61 9.09 2.73
CA LEU A 11 -29.41 8.43 2.22
C LEU A 11 -29.78 7.57 1.01
N ASP A 12 -29.11 7.84 -0.11
CA ASP A 12 -29.11 6.89 -1.22
C ASP A 12 -28.23 5.69 -0.85
N THR A 13 -28.79 4.51 -0.93
CA THR A 13 -27.97 3.29 -0.97
C THR A 13 -27.47 3.12 -2.41
N PRO A 14 -26.15 3.30 -2.69
CA PRO A 14 -25.64 3.05 -4.03
C PRO A 14 -25.93 1.60 -4.44
N SER A 15 -26.41 1.40 -5.67
CA SER A 15 -26.50 0.06 -6.24
C SER A 15 -25.10 -0.53 -6.38
N GLU A 16 -24.95 -1.83 -6.21
CA GLU A 16 -23.66 -2.55 -6.40
C GLU A 16 -23.12 -2.42 -7.84
N SER A 17 -23.97 -2.02 -8.80
CA SER A 17 -23.62 -1.83 -10.22
C SER A 17 -22.87 -0.53 -10.58
N GLY A 18 -22.56 0.34 -9.62
CA GLY A 18 -21.66 1.49 -9.82
C GLY A 18 -22.28 2.76 -10.38
N GLU A 19 -23.44 2.74 -11.02
CA GLU A 19 -24.19 3.94 -11.41
C GLU A 19 -25.27 4.26 -10.38
N SER A 20 -25.05 5.31 -9.58
CA SER A 20 -26.04 5.75 -8.61
C SER A 20 -26.55 7.15 -8.93
N CYS A 21 -27.85 7.35 -8.75
CA CYS A 21 -28.49 8.65 -8.92
C CYS A 21 -28.31 9.52 -7.66
N VAL A 22 -28.51 10.81 -7.80
CA VAL A 22 -28.41 11.79 -6.73
C VAL A 22 -29.70 11.78 -5.90
N LEU A 23 -29.65 11.39 -4.64
CA LEU A 23 -30.68 11.59 -3.63
C LEU A 23 -32.13 11.37 -4.18
N GLY A 24 -32.38 10.21 -4.81
CA GLY A 24 -33.68 9.85 -5.34
C GLY A 24 -34.08 10.52 -6.67
N SER A 25 -33.18 11.25 -7.32
CA SER A 25 -33.40 11.84 -8.65
C SER A 25 -33.01 10.90 -9.79
N THR A 26 -33.20 11.33 -11.04
CA THR A 26 -32.71 10.63 -12.23
C THR A 26 -31.31 11.08 -12.67
N ILE A 27 -30.70 12.05 -11.96
CA ILE A 27 -29.39 12.60 -12.28
C ILE A 27 -28.31 11.69 -11.71
N LEU A 28 -27.33 11.30 -12.52
CA LEU A 28 -26.21 10.47 -12.06
C LEU A 28 -25.24 11.28 -11.20
N ARG A 29 -24.69 10.67 -10.17
CA ARG A 29 -23.66 11.30 -9.31
C ARG A 29 -22.45 11.77 -10.11
N SER A 30 -22.04 11.02 -11.13
CA SER A 30 -20.97 11.39 -12.05
C SER A 30 -21.27 12.65 -12.90
N GLN A 31 -22.52 13.12 -12.94
CA GLN A 31 -22.89 14.34 -13.65
C GLN A 31 -22.80 15.61 -12.78
N ILE A 32 -22.56 15.49 -11.48
CA ILE A 32 -22.50 16.63 -10.56
C ILE A 32 -21.07 17.21 -10.50
N VAL A 33 -20.98 18.53 -10.68
CA VAL A 33 -19.71 19.28 -10.62
C VAL A 33 -19.57 20.12 -9.36
N ARG A 34 -20.69 20.49 -8.72
CA ARG A 34 -20.72 21.30 -7.50
C ARG A 34 -21.89 20.88 -6.62
N ILE A 35 -21.67 20.87 -5.30
CA ILE A 35 -22.75 20.69 -4.32
C ILE A 35 -22.73 21.90 -3.40
N GLN A 36 -23.89 22.55 -3.23
CA GLN A 36 -24.07 23.71 -2.37
C GLN A 36 -25.20 23.48 -1.38
N PHE A 37 -24.87 23.57 -0.10
CA PHE A 37 -25.85 23.60 0.97
C PHE A 37 -26.20 25.07 1.25
N CYS A 38 -27.50 25.38 1.45
CA CYS A 38 -27.99 26.75 1.67
C CYS A 38 -29.22 26.80 2.58
N SER A 39 -29.46 27.98 3.19
CA SER A 39 -30.61 28.18 4.11
C SER A 39 -31.93 28.43 3.40
N LYS A 40 -31.87 28.93 2.17
CA LYS A 40 -33.08 29.27 1.38
C LYS A 40 -32.79 29.05 -0.08
N MET A 41 -33.85 28.72 -0.82
CA MET A 41 -33.78 28.67 -2.29
C MET A 41 -33.48 30.05 -2.86
N PRO A 42 -32.54 30.18 -3.78
CA PRO A 42 -32.39 31.39 -4.60
C PRO A 42 -33.66 31.64 -5.40
N LEU A 43 -34.18 32.85 -5.39
CA LEU A 43 -35.42 33.24 -6.12
C LEU A 43 -35.34 32.99 -7.64
N GLU A 44 -34.13 32.88 -8.20
CA GLU A 44 -33.85 32.68 -9.61
C GLU A 44 -34.00 31.22 -10.07
N VAL A 45 -34.18 30.25 -9.16
CA VAL A 45 -34.19 28.82 -9.46
C VAL A 45 -35.62 28.27 -9.68
N CYS A 46 -36.64 29.09 -9.67
CA CYS A 46 -38.06 28.68 -9.76
C CYS A 46 -38.47 27.94 -11.07
N GLN A 47 -37.55 27.59 -11.98
CA GLN A 47 -37.83 26.90 -13.23
C GLN A 47 -37.32 25.45 -13.31
N GLY A 48 -36.75 24.89 -12.24
CA GLY A 48 -36.27 23.49 -12.20
C GLY A 48 -37.20 22.59 -11.38
N GLU A 49 -37.21 21.31 -11.68
CA GLU A 49 -37.85 20.31 -10.82
C GLU A 49 -37.11 20.27 -9.46
N MET A 50 -37.84 20.57 -8.41
CA MET A 50 -37.40 20.38 -7.05
C MET A 50 -37.91 19.06 -6.52
N TRP A 51 -37.08 18.38 -5.73
CA TRP A 51 -37.52 17.15 -5.06
C TRP A 51 -37.17 17.15 -3.56
N ASP A 52 -37.95 16.42 -2.82
CA ASP A 52 -37.78 16.22 -1.39
C ASP A 52 -36.67 15.20 -1.13
N VAL A 53 -35.67 15.60 -0.35
CA VAL A 53 -34.54 14.75 0.06
C VAL A 53 -34.51 14.58 1.59
N SER A 54 -35.59 14.95 2.28
CA SER A 54 -35.73 14.68 3.71
C SER A 54 -36.08 13.22 3.96
N ALA A 55 -35.49 12.59 4.98
CA ALA A 55 -35.74 11.21 5.33
C ALA A 55 -37.20 10.95 5.75
N ALA A 56 -37.87 11.98 6.27
CA ALA A 56 -39.28 11.92 6.68
C ALA A 56 -40.25 12.21 5.52
N HIS A 57 -39.79 12.56 4.32
CA HIS A 57 -40.60 13.02 3.18
C HIS A 57 -41.55 14.18 3.53
N ASP A 58 -41.07 15.08 4.39
CA ASP A 58 -41.86 16.22 4.94
C ASP A 58 -41.44 17.57 4.35
N ARG A 59 -40.58 17.53 3.31
CA ARG A 59 -40.04 18.70 2.62
C ARG A 59 -39.16 19.62 3.51
N SER A 60 -38.67 19.10 4.63
CA SER A 60 -37.75 19.84 5.49
C SER A 60 -36.37 20.07 4.82
N ILE A 61 -36.04 19.25 3.81
CA ILE A 61 -34.86 19.40 2.96
C ILE A 61 -35.28 19.27 1.51
N LEU A 62 -34.98 20.28 0.70
CA LEU A 62 -35.29 20.31 -0.72
C LEU A 62 -33.99 20.36 -1.53
N ALA A 63 -33.97 19.62 -2.65
CA ALA A 63 -32.90 19.67 -3.60
C ALA A 63 -33.37 20.13 -4.98
N TRP A 64 -32.48 20.75 -5.74
CA TRP A 64 -32.67 21.03 -7.16
C TRP A 64 -31.33 21.03 -7.88
N ALA A 65 -31.33 20.86 -9.19
CA ALA A 65 -30.14 20.82 -10.00
C ALA A 65 -30.19 21.84 -11.13
N LYS A 66 -29.14 22.66 -11.25
CA LYS A 66 -28.94 23.62 -12.33
C LYS A 66 -28.08 22.99 -13.42
N LYS A 67 -28.58 23.00 -14.65
CA LYS A 67 -27.84 22.53 -15.82
C LYS A 67 -26.66 23.46 -16.13
N VAL A 68 -25.49 22.88 -16.35
CA VAL A 68 -24.26 23.57 -16.78
C VAL A 68 -23.61 22.80 -17.92
N PHE A 69 -22.99 23.49 -18.86
CA PHE A 69 -22.29 22.89 -19.99
C PHE A 69 -20.79 23.13 -19.84
N ILE A 70 -20.02 22.07 -19.72
CA ILE A 70 -18.57 22.11 -19.64
C ILE A 70 -18.02 21.26 -20.79
N TYR A 71 -17.27 21.88 -21.72
CA TYR A 71 -16.77 21.23 -22.95
C TYR A 71 -17.85 20.43 -23.69
N SER A 72 -19.02 21.04 -23.88
CA SER A 72 -20.20 20.45 -24.53
C SER A 72 -20.84 19.26 -23.83
N LYS A 73 -20.37 18.91 -22.63
CA LYS A 73 -20.96 17.86 -21.77
C LYS A 73 -21.99 18.50 -20.85
N LEU A 74 -23.19 17.91 -20.79
CA LEU A 74 -24.22 18.32 -19.83
C LEU A 74 -23.87 17.81 -18.45
N LEU A 75 -23.71 18.72 -17.51
CA LEU A 75 -23.42 18.47 -16.10
C LEU A 75 -24.39 19.29 -15.23
N TYR A 76 -24.29 19.14 -13.92
CA TYR A 76 -25.22 19.83 -13.01
C TYR A 76 -24.50 20.39 -11.78
N GLU A 77 -24.97 21.54 -11.30
CA GLU A 77 -24.74 22.03 -9.95
C GLU A 77 -25.93 21.62 -9.09
N LEU A 78 -25.66 20.91 -7.99
CA LEU A 78 -26.68 20.46 -7.04
C LEU A 78 -26.77 21.44 -5.88
N TYR A 79 -27.98 21.85 -5.55
CA TYR A 79 -28.29 22.70 -4.40
C TYR A 79 -29.18 21.92 -3.45
N ILE A 80 -28.88 22.02 -2.14
CA ILE A 80 -29.61 21.36 -1.07
C ILE A 80 -29.94 22.44 -0.04
N ALA A 81 -31.23 22.69 0.19
CA ALA A 81 -31.70 23.74 1.09
C ALA A 81 -32.46 23.17 2.29
N SER A 82 -32.19 23.75 3.46
CA SER A 82 -32.92 23.52 4.69
C SER A 82 -32.92 24.76 5.54
N ASP A 83 -33.98 25.05 6.30
CA ASP A 83 -34.06 26.15 7.24
C ASP A 83 -33.24 25.91 8.52
N THR A 84 -32.83 24.68 8.75
CA THR A 84 -32.01 24.26 9.93
C THR A 84 -30.79 23.46 9.45
N LYS A 85 -29.85 23.20 10.35
CA LYS A 85 -28.76 22.27 10.05
C LYS A 85 -29.32 20.90 9.67
N ILE A 86 -28.71 20.31 8.66
CA ILE A 86 -29.09 19.00 8.13
C ILE A 86 -28.38 17.94 8.96
N LYS A 87 -29.15 17.19 9.72
CA LYS A 87 -28.63 16.12 10.56
C LYS A 87 -28.36 14.89 9.71
N LEU A 88 -27.13 14.35 9.84
CA LEU A 88 -26.78 13.07 9.26
C LEU A 88 -26.97 11.95 10.29
N GLN A 89 -27.72 10.93 9.94
CA GLN A 89 -27.81 9.68 10.74
C GLN A 89 -26.63 8.75 10.44
N ASN A 90 -26.14 8.80 9.20
CA ASN A 90 -25.02 8.03 8.70
C ASN A 90 -24.35 8.83 7.57
N ALA A 91 -23.04 8.75 7.45
CA ALA A 91 -22.31 9.42 6.37
C ALA A 91 -21.59 8.43 5.44
N ARG A 92 -21.79 7.12 5.66
CA ARG A 92 -21.17 6.09 4.81
C ARG A 92 -21.57 6.29 3.36
N ARG A 93 -20.57 6.45 2.47
CA ARG A 93 -20.76 6.65 1.02
C ARG A 93 -21.60 7.86 0.64
N LEU A 94 -21.81 8.85 1.51
CA LEU A 94 -22.70 9.98 1.25
C LEU A 94 -22.36 10.71 -0.06
N PHE A 95 -21.08 10.96 -0.32
CA PHE A 95 -20.60 11.58 -1.55
C PHE A 95 -19.78 10.60 -2.42
N TRP A 96 -20.04 9.30 -2.31
CA TRP A 96 -19.37 8.29 -3.11
C TRP A 96 -19.71 8.41 -4.60
N GLY A 97 -18.70 8.33 -5.48
CA GLY A 97 -18.90 8.26 -6.92
C GLY A 97 -19.24 9.60 -7.60
N TYR A 98 -19.08 10.71 -6.90
CA TYR A 98 -19.21 12.04 -7.52
C TYR A 98 -17.93 12.41 -8.30
N GLU A 99 -17.65 11.69 -9.38
CA GLU A 99 -16.37 11.71 -10.11
C GLU A 99 -15.98 13.09 -10.65
N ASN A 100 -16.96 13.89 -11.07
CA ASN A 100 -16.76 15.22 -11.60
C ASN A 100 -16.91 16.35 -10.56
N LEU A 101 -17.15 16.01 -9.29
CA LEU A 101 -17.29 16.99 -8.22
C LEU A 101 -15.99 17.76 -8.02
N CYS A 102 -16.04 19.07 -8.26
CA CYS A 102 -14.91 19.99 -8.11
C CYS A 102 -14.95 20.79 -6.81
N GLU A 103 -16.15 21.00 -6.26
CA GLU A 103 -16.39 21.85 -5.11
C GLU A 103 -17.60 21.38 -4.31
N ILE A 104 -17.48 21.41 -2.98
CA ILE A 104 -18.57 21.16 -2.02
C ILE A 104 -18.34 22.03 -0.80
N ASN A 105 -19.39 22.66 -0.27
CA ASN A 105 -19.38 23.36 1.01
C ASN A 105 -20.15 22.57 2.07
N LEU A 106 -19.50 22.24 3.18
CA LEU A 106 -20.09 21.42 4.26
C LEU A 106 -20.27 22.22 5.57
N ASP A 107 -19.51 23.28 5.75
CA ASP A 107 -19.12 23.90 7.02
C ASP A 107 -20.27 24.36 7.93
N LYS A 108 -21.39 24.85 7.39
CA LYS A 108 -22.48 25.44 8.20
C LYS A 108 -23.73 24.60 8.27
N TRP A 109 -23.87 23.68 7.36
CA TRP A 109 -25.15 23.07 7.04
C TRP A 109 -25.30 21.63 7.51
N ILE A 110 -24.18 20.98 7.80
CA ILE A 110 -24.16 19.58 8.21
C ILE A 110 -24.00 19.50 9.74
N ASP A 111 -24.85 18.69 10.35
CA ASP A 111 -24.68 18.19 11.71
C ASP A 111 -24.35 16.71 11.65
N SER A 112 -23.07 16.39 11.88
CA SER A 112 -22.55 15.03 11.90
C SER A 112 -22.27 14.49 13.31
N SER A 113 -22.68 15.21 14.34
CA SER A 113 -22.38 14.89 15.75
C SER A 113 -22.85 13.51 16.21
N SER A 114 -23.85 12.92 15.54
CA SER A 114 -24.34 11.55 15.83
C SER A 114 -23.79 10.48 14.91
N VAL A 115 -22.90 10.83 13.96
CA VAL A 115 -22.38 9.90 12.98
C VAL A 115 -21.26 9.04 13.55
N SER A 116 -21.39 7.73 13.46
CA SER A 116 -20.35 6.76 13.86
C SER A 116 -19.60 6.14 12.67
N ASP A 117 -20.14 6.21 11.46
CA ASP A 117 -19.55 5.63 10.25
C ASP A 117 -19.47 6.67 9.13
N MET A 118 -18.22 7.08 8.79
CA MET A 118 -17.90 7.95 7.66
C MET A 118 -17.13 7.20 6.56
N SER A 119 -17.23 5.87 6.55
CA SER A 119 -16.51 5.07 5.57
C SER A 119 -16.93 5.40 4.14
N TYR A 120 -15.92 5.57 3.28
CA TYR A 120 -16.09 5.88 1.86
C TYR A 120 -16.86 7.16 1.56
N MET A 121 -16.95 8.11 2.52
CA MET A 121 -17.80 9.31 2.39
C MET A 121 -17.52 10.11 1.11
N PHE A 122 -16.26 10.30 0.73
CA PHE A 122 -15.84 11.01 -0.49
C PHE A 122 -15.16 10.10 -1.51
N CYS A 123 -15.32 8.78 -1.38
CA CYS A 123 -14.65 7.82 -2.25
C CYS A 123 -15.02 8.08 -3.72
N GLY A 124 -13.99 8.13 -4.58
CA GLY A 124 -14.18 8.33 -6.02
C GLY A 124 -14.50 9.78 -6.44
N CYS A 125 -14.32 10.77 -5.56
CA CYS A 125 -14.41 12.18 -5.93
C CYS A 125 -13.15 12.63 -6.72
N HIS A 126 -12.96 12.07 -7.92
CA HIS A 126 -11.73 12.19 -8.69
C HIS A 126 -11.35 13.63 -9.06
N SER A 127 -12.34 14.53 -9.19
CA SER A 127 -12.10 15.91 -9.66
C SER A 127 -11.89 16.90 -8.51
N LEU A 128 -12.08 16.48 -7.26
CA LEU A 128 -11.97 17.32 -6.09
C LEU A 128 -10.50 17.66 -5.82
N LYS A 129 -10.15 18.95 -5.89
CA LYS A 129 -8.77 19.42 -5.70
C LYS A 129 -8.49 19.89 -4.27
N LYS A 130 -9.51 20.42 -3.61
CA LYS A 130 -9.50 20.91 -2.24
C LYS A 130 -10.82 20.54 -1.60
N LEU A 131 -10.79 20.26 -0.30
CA LEU A 131 -11.99 19.97 0.46
C LEU A 131 -11.83 20.62 1.85
N ASP A 132 -12.80 21.43 2.24
CA ASP A 132 -12.92 21.93 3.58
C ASP A 132 -13.76 20.94 4.40
N VAL A 133 -13.16 20.36 5.42
CA VAL A 133 -13.77 19.39 6.34
C VAL A 133 -13.94 19.96 7.76
N SER A 134 -13.65 21.24 7.95
CA SER A 134 -13.66 21.89 9.28
C SER A 134 -15.05 21.88 9.94
N GLY A 135 -16.11 21.77 9.12
CA GLY A 135 -17.50 21.69 9.60
C GLY A 135 -17.95 20.29 10.01
N LEU A 136 -17.14 19.25 9.81
CA LEU A 136 -17.51 17.89 10.21
C LEU A 136 -17.15 17.61 11.66
N ASP A 137 -18.15 17.34 12.48
CA ASP A 137 -17.95 16.78 13.82
C ASP A 137 -17.68 15.27 13.68
N THR A 138 -16.48 14.85 14.08
CA THR A 138 -16.03 13.47 14.01
C THR A 138 -15.87 12.79 15.37
N SER A 139 -16.30 13.47 16.45
CA SER A 139 -16.09 13.04 17.84
C SER A 139 -16.69 11.65 18.17
N ASN A 140 -17.73 11.23 17.45
CA ASN A 140 -18.38 9.93 17.63
C ASN A 140 -18.01 8.92 16.52
N VAL A 141 -17.10 9.28 15.61
CA VAL A 141 -16.77 8.41 14.46
C VAL A 141 -15.86 7.27 14.89
N VAL A 142 -16.29 6.06 14.54
CA VAL A 142 -15.57 4.80 14.81
C VAL A 142 -14.92 4.25 13.55
N ASN A 143 -15.50 4.53 12.38
CA ASN A 143 -15.05 3.98 11.11
C ASN A 143 -14.81 5.08 10.07
N MET A 144 -13.53 5.23 9.63
CA MET A 144 -13.11 6.15 8.57
C MET A 144 -12.52 5.40 7.35
N GLU A 145 -12.84 4.10 7.19
CA GLU A 145 -12.35 3.30 6.07
C GLU A 145 -12.62 3.98 4.73
N GLY A 146 -11.58 4.18 3.92
CA GLY A 146 -11.69 4.71 2.57
C GLY A 146 -12.34 6.09 2.46
N MET A 147 -12.36 6.91 3.53
CA MET A 147 -13.10 8.18 3.53
C MET A 147 -12.78 9.06 2.32
N PHE A 148 -11.51 9.10 1.90
CA PHE A 148 -11.03 9.83 0.72
C PHE A 148 -10.46 8.90 -0.35
N TYR A 149 -10.83 7.60 -0.31
CA TYR A 149 -10.35 6.62 -1.27
C TYR A 149 -10.58 7.09 -2.70
N TRP A 150 -9.49 7.09 -3.50
CA TRP A 150 -9.54 7.50 -4.90
C TRP A 150 -9.92 8.97 -5.15
N CYS A 151 -9.64 9.88 -4.21
CA CYS A 151 -9.67 11.33 -4.45
C CYS A 151 -8.41 11.76 -5.23
N SER A 152 -8.26 11.27 -6.46
CA SER A 152 -6.99 11.29 -7.21
C SER A 152 -6.45 12.70 -7.52
N LYS A 153 -7.31 13.74 -7.58
CA LYS A 153 -6.88 15.13 -7.79
C LYS A 153 -6.80 15.96 -6.52
N LEU A 154 -7.03 15.38 -5.35
CA LEU A 154 -6.93 16.09 -4.07
C LEU A 154 -5.47 16.50 -3.82
N GLN A 155 -5.21 17.81 -3.77
CA GLN A 155 -3.87 18.38 -3.65
C GLN A 155 -3.51 18.75 -2.22
N THR A 156 -4.51 19.21 -1.47
CA THR A 156 -4.37 19.66 -0.08
C THR A 156 -5.61 19.26 0.71
N LEU A 157 -5.39 18.84 1.96
CA LEU A 157 -6.43 18.58 2.94
C LEU A 157 -5.91 19.03 4.30
N ASP A 158 -6.69 19.84 5.00
CA ASP A 158 -6.48 20.10 6.41
C ASP A 158 -7.41 19.21 7.22
N ALA A 159 -6.84 18.17 7.85
CA ALA A 159 -7.54 17.21 8.68
C ALA A 159 -7.33 17.48 10.19
N SER A 160 -6.76 18.64 10.57
CA SER A 160 -6.46 18.98 11.96
C SER A 160 -7.69 19.11 12.86
N TYR A 161 -8.85 19.31 12.24
CA TYR A 161 -10.14 19.41 12.94
C TYR A 161 -10.76 18.06 13.30
N PHE A 162 -10.21 16.96 12.79
CA PHE A 162 -10.78 15.64 13.06
C PHE A 162 -10.45 15.17 14.48
N ASP A 163 -11.47 14.90 15.26
CA ASP A 163 -11.35 14.10 16.47
C ASP A 163 -11.39 12.61 16.06
N THR A 164 -10.25 11.93 16.22
CA THR A 164 -10.13 10.52 15.88
C THR A 164 -10.00 9.63 17.13
N SER A 165 -10.35 10.15 18.30
CA SER A 165 -10.17 9.45 19.59
C SER A 165 -10.94 8.14 19.70
N HIS A 166 -12.05 7.98 18.96
CA HIS A 166 -12.88 6.78 18.94
C HIS A 166 -12.67 5.89 17.69
N VAL A 167 -11.82 6.32 16.75
CA VAL A 167 -11.65 5.61 15.48
C VAL A 167 -10.87 4.31 15.68
N ILE A 168 -11.44 3.22 15.16
CA ILE A 168 -10.84 1.88 15.19
C ILE A 168 -10.38 1.39 13.81
N ASN A 169 -10.88 1.99 12.72
CA ASN A 169 -10.58 1.59 11.35
C ASN A 169 -10.26 2.80 10.48
N MET A 170 -9.00 2.86 9.98
CA MET A 170 -8.51 3.89 9.05
C MET A 170 -8.00 3.27 7.73
N LYS A 171 -8.40 2.01 7.45
CA LYS A 171 -7.98 1.30 6.24
C LYS A 171 -8.31 2.11 4.99
N SER A 172 -7.35 2.23 4.07
CA SER A 172 -7.45 2.92 2.79
C SER A 172 -7.96 4.36 2.87
N MET A 173 -7.83 5.06 4.02
CA MET A 173 -8.43 6.39 4.22
C MET A 173 -8.02 7.41 3.16
N PHE A 174 -6.75 7.37 2.71
CA PHE A 174 -6.18 8.25 1.68
C PHE A 174 -5.65 7.46 0.46
N ASP A 175 -5.99 6.19 0.34
CA ASP A 175 -5.51 5.33 -0.72
C ASP A 175 -5.92 5.89 -2.09
N TYR A 176 -4.97 5.91 -3.06
CA TYR A 176 -5.12 6.57 -4.36
C TYR A 176 -5.36 8.10 -4.33
N CYS A 177 -5.01 8.81 -3.23
CA CYS A 177 -4.93 10.27 -3.25
C CYS A 177 -3.65 10.73 -3.98
N SER A 178 -3.54 10.40 -5.26
CA SER A 178 -2.31 10.43 -6.05
C SER A 178 -1.72 11.82 -6.30
N SER A 179 -2.52 12.91 -6.14
CA SER A 179 -2.05 14.29 -6.26
C SER A 179 -1.69 14.95 -4.94
N LEU A 180 -1.91 14.28 -3.81
CA LEU A 180 -1.63 14.81 -2.48
C LEU A 180 -0.11 14.91 -2.26
N LYS A 181 0.40 16.11 -1.96
CA LYS A 181 1.84 16.35 -1.82
C LYS A 181 2.32 16.40 -0.39
N LYS A 182 1.47 16.93 0.49
CA LYS A 182 1.78 17.09 1.92
C LYS A 182 0.54 16.75 2.73
N LEU A 183 0.75 16.05 3.84
CA LEU A 183 -0.32 15.73 4.78
C LEU A 183 0.26 15.77 6.19
N ASP A 184 -0.42 16.52 7.08
CA ASP A 184 -0.08 16.55 8.51
C ASP A 184 -1.22 15.90 9.28
N LEU A 185 -0.92 14.82 9.97
CA LEU A 185 -1.84 14.05 10.80
C LEU A 185 -1.34 13.95 12.25
N SER A 186 -0.52 14.90 12.68
CA SER A 186 0.00 14.94 14.05
C SER A 186 -1.09 15.15 15.11
N SER A 187 -2.28 15.68 14.71
CA SER A 187 -3.45 15.79 15.57
C SER A 187 -4.23 14.47 15.75
N PHE A 188 -3.97 13.46 14.94
CA PHE A 188 -4.74 12.21 15.00
C PHE A 188 -4.42 11.41 16.27
N CYS A 189 -5.46 11.05 17.00
CA CYS A 189 -5.39 10.05 18.06
C CYS A 189 -5.56 8.65 17.44
N THR A 190 -4.48 7.87 17.43
CA THR A 190 -4.49 6.53 16.77
C THR A 190 -4.53 5.38 17.76
N LYS A 191 -4.67 5.66 19.06
CA LYS A 191 -4.57 4.71 20.16
C LYS A 191 -5.47 3.47 20.01
N HIS A 192 -6.64 3.62 19.40
CA HIS A 192 -7.63 2.55 19.26
C HIS A 192 -7.68 1.95 17.85
N VAL A 193 -6.89 2.48 16.91
CA VAL A 193 -6.92 2.02 15.53
C VAL A 193 -6.28 0.64 15.41
N ILE A 194 -7.04 -0.28 14.82
CA ILE A 194 -6.65 -1.69 14.61
C ILE A 194 -6.12 -1.90 13.18
N ASP A 195 -6.72 -1.22 12.19
CA ASP A 195 -6.40 -1.44 10.78
C ASP A 195 -5.96 -0.13 10.10
N PHE A 196 -4.67 -0.11 9.69
CA PHE A 196 -4.04 0.94 8.89
C PHE A 196 -3.72 0.46 7.46
N SER A 197 -4.26 -0.69 7.04
CA SER A 197 -3.94 -1.25 5.73
C SER A 197 -4.20 -0.25 4.62
N SER A 198 -3.22 -0.09 3.71
CA SER A 198 -3.26 0.80 2.55
C SER A 198 -3.64 2.26 2.86
N MET A 199 -3.46 2.73 4.12
CA MET A 199 -3.95 4.07 4.51
C MET A 199 -3.44 5.19 3.60
N PHE A 200 -2.22 5.07 3.09
CA PHE A 200 -1.57 6.00 2.16
C PHE A 200 -1.16 5.31 0.85
N GLY A 201 -1.77 4.16 0.53
CA GLY A 201 -1.47 3.42 -0.69
C GLY A 201 -1.64 4.34 -1.92
N ASP A 202 -0.76 4.18 -2.91
CA ASP A 202 -0.79 4.94 -4.17
C ASP A 202 -0.89 6.48 -4.04
N CYS A 203 -0.45 7.04 -2.90
CA CYS A 203 -0.20 8.46 -2.74
C CYS A 203 1.11 8.86 -3.46
N ILE A 204 1.15 8.70 -4.79
CA ILE A 204 2.38 8.73 -5.60
C ILE A 204 3.13 10.05 -5.57
N GLN A 205 2.45 11.18 -5.30
CA GLN A 205 3.06 12.52 -5.22
C GLN A 205 3.35 12.97 -3.78
N LEU A 206 3.07 12.13 -2.78
CA LEU A 206 3.26 12.50 -1.37
C LEU A 206 4.76 12.65 -1.06
N GLU A 207 5.17 13.90 -0.79
CA GLU A 207 6.56 14.27 -0.50
C GLU A 207 6.83 14.41 1.01
N LYS A 208 5.81 14.85 1.76
CA LYS A 208 5.89 15.08 3.21
C LYS A 208 4.65 14.52 3.91
N LEU A 209 4.90 13.63 4.86
CA LEU A 209 3.88 13.05 5.74
C LEU A 209 4.34 13.23 7.19
N VAL A 210 3.49 13.80 8.05
CA VAL A 210 3.77 14.02 9.48
C VAL A 210 2.85 13.12 10.29
N LEU A 211 3.46 12.21 11.07
CA LEU A 211 2.79 11.20 11.89
C LEU A 211 3.25 11.28 13.36
N SER A 212 3.80 12.42 13.76
CA SER A 212 4.28 12.61 15.15
C SER A 212 3.12 12.45 16.14
N GLY A 213 3.39 11.76 17.23
CA GLY A 213 2.38 11.51 18.28
C GLY A 213 1.48 10.29 18.04
N TRP A 214 1.65 9.56 16.96
CA TRP A 214 0.87 8.33 16.73
C TRP A 214 1.19 7.25 17.76
N ASP A 215 0.14 6.69 18.37
CA ASP A 215 0.22 5.49 19.22
C ASP A 215 -0.41 4.31 18.45
N THR A 216 0.41 3.36 18.02
CA THR A 216 -0.03 2.22 17.21
C THR A 216 -0.13 0.92 18.02
N LYS A 217 -0.23 0.99 19.34
CA LYS A 217 -0.25 -0.21 20.22
C LYS A 217 -1.40 -1.17 19.93
N SER A 218 -2.52 -0.67 19.43
CA SER A 218 -3.69 -1.49 19.09
C SER A 218 -3.64 -2.04 17.66
N ALA A 219 -2.66 -1.62 16.85
CA ALA A 219 -2.58 -2.00 15.45
C ALA A 219 -2.32 -3.50 15.27
N VAL A 220 -3.09 -4.11 14.39
CA VAL A 220 -2.98 -5.52 13.97
C VAL A 220 -2.62 -5.62 12.48
N TYR A 221 -3.11 -4.70 11.66
CA TYR A 221 -2.92 -4.72 10.22
C TYR A 221 -2.26 -3.42 9.73
N MET A 222 -1.11 -3.55 9.04
CA MET A 222 -0.38 -2.44 8.40
C MET A 222 0.00 -2.78 6.95
N ARG A 223 -0.73 -3.73 6.32
CA ARG A 223 -0.48 -4.15 4.94
C ARG A 223 -0.56 -2.93 4.00
N GLY A 224 0.47 -2.74 3.16
CA GLY A 224 0.49 -1.71 2.12
C GLY A 224 0.33 -0.28 2.64
N MET A 225 0.57 -0.01 3.94
CA MET A 225 0.26 1.29 4.55
C MET A 225 0.86 2.47 3.78
N PHE A 226 2.06 2.30 3.21
CA PHE A 226 2.76 3.30 2.40
C PHE A 226 3.09 2.79 1.00
N GLU A 227 2.36 1.78 0.52
CA GLU A 227 2.58 1.16 -0.79
C GLU A 227 2.51 2.23 -1.89
N ASN A 228 3.51 2.25 -2.81
CA ASN A 228 3.61 3.21 -3.91
C ASN A 228 3.66 4.69 -3.49
N CYS A 229 4.08 5.03 -2.28
CA CYS A 229 4.43 6.42 -1.92
C CYS A 229 5.74 6.83 -2.61
N ARG A 230 5.74 6.87 -3.96
CA ARG A 230 6.96 6.98 -4.80
C ARG A 230 7.76 8.24 -4.57
N SER A 231 7.11 9.33 -4.12
CA SER A 231 7.78 10.63 -3.92
C SER A 231 8.30 10.85 -2.51
N LEU A 232 7.96 9.97 -1.57
CA LEU A 232 8.34 10.10 -0.16
C LEU A 232 9.85 9.87 0.01
N ARG A 233 10.55 10.86 0.57
CA ARG A 233 12.02 10.82 0.73
C ARG A 233 12.46 10.45 2.13
N MET A 234 11.64 10.80 3.10
CA MET A 234 11.83 10.57 4.54
C MET A 234 10.50 10.17 5.14
N LEU A 235 10.51 9.26 6.07
CA LEU A 235 9.34 8.83 6.84
C LEU A 235 9.80 8.53 8.26
N ASP A 236 9.20 9.23 9.21
CA ASP A 236 9.42 8.99 10.64
C ASP A 236 8.34 8.04 11.17
N VAL A 237 8.77 6.87 11.61
CA VAL A 237 7.93 5.81 12.20
C VAL A 237 8.47 5.36 13.57
N LEU A 238 9.32 6.17 14.21
CA LEU A 238 9.92 5.84 15.51
C LEU A 238 8.88 5.71 16.63
N SER A 239 7.72 6.38 16.49
CA SER A 239 6.61 6.24 17.43
C SER A 239 5.78 4.96 17.23
N PHE A 240 6.01 4.21 16.14
CA PHE A 240 5.23 3.02 15.85
C PHE A 240 5.58 1.87 16.79
N TYR A 241 4.57 1.35 17.44
CA TYR A 241 4.65 0.16 18.29
C TYR A 241 3.94 -0.99 17.57
N THR A 242 4.69 -2.00 17.15
CA THR A 242 4.19 -3.01 16.21
C THR A 242 4.04 -4.41 16.83
N LYS A 243 4.07 -4.52 18.17
CA LYS A 243 4.05 -5.81 18.87
C LYS A 243 2.90 -6.74 18.49
N ASN A 244 1.73 -6.16 18.18
CA ASN A 244 0.52 -6.92 17.84
C ASN A 244 0.29 -7.04 16.33
N VAL A 245 1.18 -6.46 15.52
CA VAL A 245 0.99 -6.45 14.05
C VAL A 245 1.34 -7.82 13.48
N ILE A 246 0.38 -8.43 12.79
CA ILE A 246 0.52 -9.74 12.16
C ILE A 246 0.78 -9.65 10.65
N ASN A 247 0.50 -8.50 10.03
CA ASN A 247 0.62 -8.33 8.58
C ASN A 247 1.23 -6.98 8.22
N MET A 248 2.46 -7.02 7.63
CA MET A 248 3.19 -5.88 7.07
C MET A 248 3.50 -6.08 5.57
N ARG A 249 2.77 -6.97 4.87
CA ARG A 249 2.95 -7.18 3.44
C ARG A 249 2.88 -5.85 2.70
N ASN A 250 3.81 -5.60 1.77
CA ASN A 250 3.88 -4.39 0.95
C ASN A 250 4.00 -3.07 1.74
N MET A 251 4.28 -3.07 3.05
CA MET A 251 4.14 -1.85 3.88
C MET A 251 4.88 -0.64 3.31
N PHE A 252 6.05 -0.83 2.72
CA PHE A 252 6.87 0.21 2.08
C PHE A 252 7.14 -0.06 0.59
N ALA A 253 6.42 -1.04 0.00
CA ALA A 253 6.65 -1.40 -1.40
C ALA A 253 6.45 -0.19 -2.33
N GLY A 254 7.36 0.00 -3.29
CA GLY A 254 7.28 1.13 -4.22
C GLY A 254 7.60 2.50 -3.63
N CYS A 255 8.15 2.59 -2.41
CA CYS A 255 8.70 3.83 -1.88
C CYS A 255 10.03 4.19 -2.58
N GLU A 256 9.94 4.49 -3.89
CA GLU A 256 11.09 4.58 -4.80
C GLU A 256 12.15 5.62 -4.40
N LYS A 257 11.73 6.73 -3.75
CA LYS A 257 12.63 7.83 -3.35
C LYS A 257 13.06 7.78 -1.88
N LEU A 258 12.57 6.82 -1.10
CA LEU A 258 12.93 6.65 0.30
C LEU A 258 14.42 6.23 0.40
N ARG A 259 15.23 7.02 1.11
CA ARG A 259 16.69 6.79 1.19
C ARG A 259 17.12 6.09 2.45
N HIS A 260 16.39 6.34 3.52
CA HIS A 260 16.65 5.78 4.84
C HIS A 260 15.34 5.65 5.59
N ILE A 261 15.22 4.63 6.40
CA ILE A 261 14.11 4.42 7.34
C ILE A 261 14.67 3.80 8.61
N GLU A 262 14.24 4.32 9.76
CA GLU A 262 14.62 3.80 11.08
C GLU A 262 13.49 2.94 11.61
N LEU A 263 13.79 1.66 11.92
CA LEU A 263 12.82 0.64 12.34
C LEU A 263 13.16 0.03 13.70
N SER A 264 14.04 0.64 14.47
CA SER A 264 14.47 0.13 15.78
C SER A 264 13.33 0.02 16.81
N SER A 265 12.23 0.76 16.60
CA SER A 265 11.03 0.66 17.45
C SER A 265 10.12 -0.53 17.09
N PHE A 266 10.35 -1.20 15.95
CA PHE A 266 9.48 -2.28 15.50
C PHE A 266 9.73 -3.55 16.32
N SER A 267 8.66 -4.08 16.90
CA SER A 267 8.63 -5.39 17.57
C SER A 267 7.78 -6.33 16.71
N THR A 268 8.38 -7.40 16.18
CA THR A 268 7.76 -8.22 15.14
C THR A 268 7.44 -9.64 15.55
N GLY A 269 7.46 -9.95 16.87
CA GLY A 269 7.22 -11.30 17.37
C GLY A 269 5.87 -11.93 17.03
N ALA A 270 4.86 -11.12 16.64
CA ALA A 270 3.56 -11.59 16.15
C ALA A 270 3.46 -11.64 14.61
N LEU A 271 4.48 -11.14 13.89
CA LEU A 271 4.44 -10.97 12.44
C LEU A 271 4.38 -12.32 11.70
N GLN A 272 3.42 -12.45 10.79
CA GLN A 272 3.20 -13.65 9.99
C GLN A 272 3.44 -13.40 8.49
N ASP A 273 3.18 -12.19 8.02
CA ASP A 273 3.31 -11.85 6.59
C ASP A 273 4.10 -10.54 6.43
N MET A 274 5.29 -10.64 5.80
CA MET A 274 6.15 -9.51 5.43
C MET A 274 6.56 -9.55 3.96
N ARG A 275 5.83 -10.28 3.12
CA ARG A 275 6.09 -10.35 1.67
C ARG A 275 6.14 -8.95 1.08
N GLU A 276 7.10 -8.73 0.16
CA GLU A 276 7.19 -7.48 -0.59
C GLU A 276 7.38 -6.22 0.26
N MET A 277 7.71 -6.33 1.57
CA MET A 277 7.68 -5.18 2.50
C MET A 277 8.54 -4.00 2.02
N PHE A 278 9.66 -4.26 1.34
CA PHE A 278 10.56 -3.24 0.77
C PHE A 278 10.71 -3.37 -0.75
N HIS A 279 9.77 -4.05 -1.42
CA HIS A 279 9.83 -4.25 -2.87
C HIS A 279 9.92 -2.90 -3.60
N ASN A 280 10.88 -2.76 -4.54
CA ASN A 280 11.12 -1.53 -5.31
C ASN A 280 11.40 -0.27 -4.47
N CYS A 281 12.01 -0.40 -3.28
CA CYS A 281 12.61 0.71 -2.56
C CYS A 281 13.94 1.11 -3.22
N ASN A 282 13.87 1.59 -4.46
CA ASN A 282 15.02 1.75 -5.36
C ASN A 282 16.12 2.68 -4.85
N CYS A 283 15.80 3.65 -3.99
CA CYS A 283 16.76 4.61 -3.43
C CYS A 283 17.24 4.28 -2.02
N LEU A 284 16.72 3.21 -1.39
CA LEU A 284 17.11 2.81 -0.04
C LEU A 284 18.59 2.39 -0.03
N GLN A 285 19.39 3.01 0.85
CA GLN A 285 20.85 2.81 0.89
C GLN A 285 21.29 1.85 1.99
N THR A 286 20.64 1.94 3.13
CA THR A 286 20.94 1.12 4.31
C THR A 286 19.65 0.66 4.95
N LEU A 287 19.63 -0.58 5.45
CA LEU A 287 18.48 -1.13 6.16
C LEU A 287 18.98 -2.05 7.27
N ASP A 288 18.60 -1.74 8.51
CA ASP A 288 18.88 -2.57 9.67
C ASP A 288 17.59 -3.21 10.19
N LEU A 289 17.52 -4.52 10.13
CA LEU A 289 16.42 -5.35 10.61
C LEU A 289 16.88 -6.30 11.73
N SER A 290 17.99 -6.01 12.41
CA SER A 290 18.53 -6.84 13.48
C SER A 290 17.60 -6.96 14.71
N GLY A 291 16.58 -6.10 14.80
CA GLY A 291 15.53 -6.18 15.82
C GLY A 291 14.32 -7.03 15.42
N PHE A 292 14.29 -7.59 14.19
CA PHE A 292 13.10 -8.32 13.70
C PHE A 292 13.12 -9.78 14.19
N ASP A 293 12.09 -10.18 14.92
CA ASP A 293 11.74 -11.59 15.19
C ASP A 293 10.84 -12.12 14.07
N THR A 294 11.36 -13.07 13.28
CA THR A 294 10.67 -13.60 12.09
C THR A 294 10.21 -15.04 12.24
N LYS A 295 10.27 -15.60 13.46
CA LYS A 295 9.96 -17.02 13.74
C LYS A 295 8.58 -17.50 13.26
N ASN A 296 7.59 -16.58 13.12
CA ASN A 296 6.24 -16.90 12.67
C ASN A 296 6.03 -16.61 11.17
N VAL A 297 7.06 -16.13 10.48
CA VAL A 297 6.96 -15.79 9.04
C VAL A 297 7.16 -17.05 8.21
N THR A 298 6.23 -17.29 7.30
CA THR A 298 6.27 -18.45 6.38
C THR A 298 6.61 -18.09 4.95
N ASN A 299 6.57 -16.80 4.59
CA ASN A 299 6.86 -16.34 3.24
C ASN A 299 7.61 -15.01 3.26
N MET A 300 8.81 -14.99 2.68
CA MET A 300 9.69 -13.82 2.54
C MET A 300 9.90 -13.43 1.07
N SER A 301 8.99 -13.88 0.17
CA SER A 301 9.13 -13.61 -1.26
C SER A 301 9.12 -12.11 -1.56
N TYR A 302 9.98 -11.70 -2.50
CA TYR A 302 10.17 -10.31 -2.94
C TYR A 302 10.55 -9.30 -1.85
N LEU A 303 10.93 -9.71 -0.64
CA LEU A 303 11.11 -8.83 0.52
C LEU A 303 11.96 -7.60 0.22
N PHE A 304 13.10 -7.75 -0.47
CA PHE A 304 14.02 -6.67 -0.86
C PHE A 304 14.14 -6.53 -2.38
N CYS A 305 13.25 -7.17 -3.15
CA CYS A 305 13.35 -7.16 -4.61
C CYS A 305 13.32 -5.73 -5.16
N GLY A 306 14.30 -5.36 -5.98
CA GLY A 306 14.40 -4.03 -6.57
C GLY A 306 15.03 -2.96 -5.67
N CYS A 307 15.56 -3.30 -4.50
CA CYS A 307 16.35 -2.37 -3.68
C CYS A 307 17.73 -2.09 -4.32
N SER A 308 17.73 -1.51 -5.52
CA SER A 308 18.91 -1.45 -6.39
C SER A 308 20.08 -0.61 -5.83
N LYS A 309 19.80 0.35 -4.93
CA LYS A 309 20.85 1.18 -4.29
C LYS A 309 21.19 0.72 -2.86
N LEU A 310 20.66 -0.38 -2.40
CA LEU A 310 20.96 -0.93 -1.08
C LEU A 310 22.41 -1.41 -1.04
N THR A 311 23.23 -0.83 -0.14
CA THR A 311 24.65 -1.16 0.03
C THR A 311 24.93 -1.89 1.34
N LYS A 312 24.08 -1.68 2.35
CA LYS A 312 24.18 -2.33 3.66
C LYS A 312 22.82 -2.86 4.07
N LEU A 313 22.76 -4.15 4.38
CA LEU A 313 21.57 -4.84 4.85
C LEU A 313 21.95 -5.69 6.06
N ASN A 314 21.25 -5.54 7.16
CA ASN A 314 21.41 -6.36 8.36
C ASN A 314 20.15 -7.17 8.60
N VAL A 315 20.23 -8.48 8.45
CA VAL A 315 19.16 -9.47 8.68
C VAL A 315 19.61 -10.54 9.70
N SER A 316 20.58 -10.23 10.54
CA SER A 316 21.22 -11.17 11.44
C SER A 316 20.29 -11.84 12.46
N SER A 317 19.10 -11.28 12.70
CA SER A 317 18.09 -11.81 13.60
C SER A 317 17.04 -12.69 12.89
N PHE A 318 17.11 -12.84 11.56
CA PHE A 318 16.08 -13.58 10.83
C PHE A 318 16.08 -15.07 11.21
N ASP A 319 15.01 -15.54 11.81
CA ASP A 319 14.69 -16.95 11.96
C ASP A 319 13.89 -17.38 10.71
N THR A 320 14.47 -18.27 9.92
CA THR A 320 13.89 -18.73 8.66
C THR A 320 13.41 -20.17 8.69
N ALA A 321 13.44 -20.82 9.86
CA ALA A 321 13.09 -22.23 10.01
C ALA A 321 11.68 -22.58 9.50
N ASN A 322 10.73 -21.64 9.55
CA ASN A 322 9.36 -21.83 9.07
C ASN A 322 9.11 -21.28 7.64
N VAL A 323 10.15 -20.74 6.99
CA VAL A 323 9.95 -20.08 5.69
C VAL A 323 9.87 -21.09 4.55
N ILE A 324 8.74 -21.06 3.84
CA ILE A 324 8.46 -21.95 2.70
C ILE A 324 8.90 -21.31 1.38
N ASP A 325 8.72 -19.99 1.23
CA ASP A 325 9.00 -19.28 -0.01
C ASP A 325 9.96 -18.10 0.22
N MET A 326 11.14 -18.18 -0.40
CA MET A 326 12.17 -17.12 -0.44
C MET A 326 12.38 -16.60 -1.87
N SER A 327 11.42 -16.85 -2.79
CA SER A 327 11.57 -16.43 -4.18
C SER A 327 11.74 -14.92 -4.31
N ASN A 328 12.66 -14.50 -5.17
CA ASN A 328 12.96 -13.09 -5.44
C ASN A 328 13.39 -12.26 -4.21
N MET A 329 13.73 -12.87 -3.06
CA MET A 329 13.99 -12.14 -1.80
C MET A 329 15.00 -11.00 -1.96
N PHE A 330 16.11 -11.22 -2.66
CA PHE A 330 17.16 -10.23 -2.95
C PHE A 330 17.27 -9.88 -4.43
N CYS A 331 16.26 -10.22 -5.24
CA CYS A 331 16.29 -9.98 -6.68
C CYS A 331 16.54 -8.50 -6.98
N ARG A 332 17.49 -8.19 -7.88
CA ARG A 332 17.88 -6.82 -8.27
C ARG A 332 18.39 -5.95 -7.11
N CYS A 333 18.99 -6.54 -6.08
CA CYS A 333 19.80 -5.82 -5.10
C CYS A 333 21.20 -5.53 -5.68
N GLU A 334 21.24 -4.72 -6.74
CA GLU A 334 22.39 -4.54 -7.63
C GLU A 334 23.62 -3.94 -6.95
N SER A 335 23.45 -3.23 -5.82
CA SER A 335 24.53 -2.51 -5.12
C SER A 335 25.08 -3.23 -3.89
N LEU A 336 24.43 -4.28 -3.41
CA LEU A 336 24.96 -5.10 -2.31
C LEU A 336 26.25 -5.78 -2.75
N THR A 337 27.29 -5.66 -1.93
CA THR A 337 28.59 -6.33 -2.15
C THR A 337 28.70 -7.65 -1.40
N SER A 338 27.91 -7.83 -0.34
CA SER A 338 27.78 -9.05 0.43
C SER A 338 26.34 -9.21 0.93
N ILE A 339 25.90 -10.44 1.10
CA ILE A 339 24.62 -10.82 1.70
C ILE A 339 24.94 -11.94 2.68
N ASP A 340 24.72 -11.66 3.98
CA ASP A 340 24.93 -12.67 5.02
C ASP A 340 23.66 -13.47 5.22
N VAL A 341 23.66 -14.70 4.76
CA VAL A 341 22.62 -15.71 4.93
C VAL A 341 23.11 -16.95 5.67
N SER A 342 24.28 -16.85 6.32
CA SER A 342 24.96 -17.99 6.96
C SER A 342 24.13 -18.64 8.09
N HIS A 343 23.17 -17.91 8.65
CA HIS A 343 22.27 -18.37 9.72
C HIS A 343 20.88 -18.83 9.21
N PHE A 344 20.62 -18.78 7.90
CA PHE A 344 19.33 -19.18 7.36
C PHE A 344 19.10 -20.68 7.45
N ASP A 345 18.06 -21.12 8.16
CA ASP A 345 17.56 -22.49 8.08
C ASP A 345 16.61 -22.59 6.87
N THR A 346 16.98 -23.44 5.91
CA THR A 346 16.23 -23.63 4.67
C THR A 346 15.56 -25.00 4.57
N SER A 347 15.48 -25.73 5.69
CA SER A 347 14.96 -27.10 5.76
C SER A 347 13.49 -27.25 5.32
N HIS A 348 12.70 -26.16 5.42
CA HIS A 348 11.30 -26.13 5.00
C HIS A 348 11.07 -25.38 3.69
N THR A 349 12.11 -24.80 3.10
CA THR A 349 11.96 -23.97 1.89
C THR A 349 11.67 -24.82 0.66
N GLU A 350 10.68 -24.40 -0.12
CA GLU A 350 10.23 -25.03 -1.36
C GLU A 350 10.61 -24.19 -2.61
N SER A 351 10.89 -22.88 -2.44
CA SER A 351 11.25 -22.01 -3.57
C SER A 351 12.39 -21.06 -3.24
N PHE A 352 13.44 -21.10 -4.08
CA PHE A 352 14.52 -20.12 -4.21
C PHE A 352 14.53 -19.45 -5.59
N ALA A 353 13.42 -19.52 -6.34
CA ALA A 353 13.32 -18.92 -7.66
C ALA A 353 13.78 -17.47 -7.65
N ARG A 354 14.80 -17.12 -8.44
CA ARG A 354 15.34 -15.75 -8.58
C ARG A 354 15.83 -15.11 -7.27
N MET A 355 16.12 -15.89 -6.21
CA MET A 355 16.44 -15.35 -4.88
C MET A 355 17.55 -14.29 -4.91
N PHE A 356 18.62 -14.54 -5.66
CA PHE A 356 19.76 -13.63 -5.81
C PHE A 356 19.91 -13.07 -7.24
N ARG A 357 18.86 -13.15 -8.05
CA ARG A 357 18.87 -12.68 -9.42
C ARG A 357 19.30 -11.22 -9.50
N ASP A 358 20.27 -10.92 -10.40
CA ASP A 358 20.80 -9.57 -10.63
C ASP A 358 21.43 -8.90 -9.38
N CYS A 359 21.94 -9.70 -8.41
CA CYS A 359 22.83 -9.22 -7.35
C CYS A 359 24.23 -8.97 -7.96
N ALA A 360 24.33 -7.94 -8.81
CA ALA A 360 25.44 -7.79 -9.74
C ALA A 360 26.80 -7.54 -9.09
N LYS A 361 26.85 -6.97 -7.87
CA LYS A 361 28.10 -6.64 -7.15
C LYS A 361 28.49 -7.64 -6.06
N VAL A 362 27.65 -8.62 -5.76
CA VAL A 362 27.99 -9.64 -4.76
C VAL A 362 29.17 -10.48 -5.26
N GLU A 363 30.26 -10.49 -4.50
CA GLU A 363 31.47 -11.23 -4.85
C GLU A 363 31.54 -12.61 -4.19
N ILE A 364 31.07 -12.71 -2.96
CA ILE A 364 31.06 -13.93 -2.14
C ILE A 364 29.65 -14.10 -1.59
N LEU A 365 29.14 -15.31 -1.71
CA LEU A 365 27.85 -15.71 -1.17
C LEU A 365 27.99 -17.14 -0.62
N ASP A 366 27.83 -17.29 0.70
CA ASP A 366 27.90 -18.60 1.34
C ASP A 366 26.48 -19.19 1.45
N VAL A 367 26.23 -20.20 0.64
CA VAL A 367 25.00 -21.01 0.63
C VAL A 367 25.31 -22.49 0.85
N SER A 368 26.50 -22.81 1.36
CA SER A 368 26.98 -24.19 1.53
C SER A 368 26.13 -25.01 2.50
N HIS A 369 25.46 -24.33 3.45
CA HIS A 369 24.59 -24.91 4.46
C HIS A 369 23.13 -25.05 4.03
N PHE A 370 22.76 -24.51 2.84
CA PHE A 370 21.37 -24.57 2.36
C PHE A 370 20.91 -26.03 2.16
N GLN A 371 19.77 -26.33 2.75
CA GLN A 371 19.08 -27.61 2.62
C GLN A 371 18.06 -27.50 1.50
N THR A 372 18.26 -28.25 0.41
CA THR A 372 17.46 -28.07 -0.82
C THR A 372 16.60 -29.30 -1.17
N GLN A 373 16.51 -30.29 -0.26
CA GLN A 373 15.78 -31.54 -0.50
C GLN A 373 14.27 -31.37 -0.70
N ARG A 374 13.70 -30.22 -0.31
CA ARG A 374 12.29 -29.89 -0.50
C ARG A 374 12.05 -28.92 -1.66
N VAL A 375 13.11 -28.33 -2.20
CA VAL A 375 13.01 -27.23 -3.16
C VAL A 375 12.53 -27.73 -4.52
N LEU A 376 11.48 -27.08 -5.01
CA LEU A 376 10.85 -27.34 -6.31
C LEU A 376 11.28 -26.33 -7.37
N HIS A 377 11.59 -25.08 -6.97
CA HIS A 377 11.88 -23.94 -7.85
C HIS A 377 13.21 -23.30 -7.51
N MET A 378 14.17 -23.38 -8.43
CA MET A 378 15.49 -22.73 -8.33
C MET A 378 15.87 -21.98 -9.62
N GLU A 379 14.91 -21.80 -10.54
CA GLU A 379 15.16 -21.12 -11.81
C GLU A 379 15.70 -19.69 -11.56
N ASN A 380 16.71 -19.31 -12.32
CA ASN A 380 17.35 -17.99 -12.25
C ASN A 380 17.94 -17.63 -10.88
N MET A 381 18.17 -18.56 -9.95
CA MET A 381 18.56 -18.25 -8.56
C MET A 381 19.76 -17.31 -8.48
N PHE A 382 20.79 -17.48 -9.31
CA PHE A 382 21.99 -16.64 -9.38
C PHE A 382 22.12 -15.90 -10.72
N TYR A 383 21.03 -15.81 -11.51
CA TYR A 383 21.06 -15.11 -12.80
C TYR A 383 21.62 -13.70 -12.66
N GLY A 384 22.58 -13.32 -13.50
CA GLY A 384 23.12 -11.95 -13.51
C GLY A 384 23.99 -11.56 -12.31
N CYS A 385 24.43 -12.50 -11.47
CA CYS A 385 25.42 -12.27 -10.41
C CYS A 385 26.82 -12.08 -11.03
N LYS A 386 27.05 -10.93 -11.65
CA LYS A 386 28.21 -10.65 -12.52
C LYS A 386 29.55 -10.75 -11.81
N CYS A 387 29.62 -10.33 -10.53
CA CYS A 387 30.85 -10.29 -9.75
C CYS A 387 31.08 -11.54 -8.89
N LEU A 388 30.14 -12.45 -8.82
CA LEU A 388 30.22 -13.66 -8.00
C LEU A 388 31.38 -14.54 -8.45
N LYS A 389 32.33 -14.83 -7.56
CA LYS A 389 33.60 -15.52 -7.89
C LYS A 389 33.60 -17.00 -7.52
N TYR A 390 32.87 -17.35 -6.48
CA TYR A 390 32.90 -18.66 -5.86
C TYR A 390 31.50 -19.05 -5.34
N LEU A 391 31.13 -20.32 -5.48
CA LEU A 391 29.95 -20.92 -4.85
C LEU A 391 30.27 -22.32 -4.36
N ASP A 392 29.81 -22.65 -3.16
CA ASP A 392 29.82 -23.99 -2.63
C ASP A 392 28.39 -24.56 -2.65
N LEU A 393 28.15 -25.49 -3.54
CA LEU A 393 26.87 -26.16 -3.76
C LEU A 393 26.94 -27.65 -3.37
N ARG A 394 27.90 -28.07 -2.53
CA ARG A 394 28.07 -29.48 -2.16
C ARG A 394 26.85 -30.02 -1.38
N GLY A 395 26.11 -29.15 -0.70
CA GLY A 395 24.88 -29.49 0.04
C GLY A 395 23.61 -29.48 -0.81
N PHE A 396 23.70 -29.01 -2.08
CA PHE A 396 22.50 -28.88 -2.92
C PHE A 396 22.04 -30.24 -3.46
N ASP A 397 20.77 -30.55 -3.19
CA ASP A 397 20.02 -31.64 -3.79
C ASP A 397 18.96 -31.07 -4.74
N CYS A 398 19.15 -31.26 -6.05
CA CYS A 398 18.21 -30.79 -7.07
C CYS A 398 17.28 -31.89 -7.59
N SER A 399 17.19 -33.04 -6.89
CA SER A 399 16.43 -34.20 -7.35
C SER A 399 14.94 -33.93 -7.52
N LYS A 400 14.39 -33.03 -6.68
CA LYS A 400 12.97 -32.60 -6.72
C LYS A 400 12.74 -31.33 -7.52
N ALA A 401 13.79 -30.61 -7.91
CA ALA A 401 13.64 -29.35 -8.61
C ALA A 401 12.93 -29.55 -9.97
N ALA A 402 11.81 -28.88 -10.15
CA ALA A 402 11.03 -28.91 -11.38
C ALA A 402 11.65 -28.00 -12.46
N ASP A 403 12.28 -26.89 -12.05
CA ASP A 403 12.93 -25.93 -12.93
C ASP A 403 14.26 -25.45 -12.36
N LEU A 404 15.32 -25.55 -13.15
CA LEU A 404 16.68 -25.08 -12.88
C LEU A 404 17.16 -24.12 -13.97
N SER A 405 16.28 -23.66 -14.86
CA SER A 405 16.65 -22.89 -16.04
C SER A 405 17.35 -21.58 -15.67
N TYR A 406 18.37 -21.23 -16.44
CA TYR A 406 19.15 -20.01 -16.33
C TYR A 406 19.76 -19.73 -14.94
N MET A 407 19.94 -20.76 -14.09
CA MET A 407 20.40 -20.60 -12.72
C MET A 407 21.68 -19.78 -12.59
N PHE A 408 22.65 -19.95 -13.52
CA PHE A 408 23.94 -19.24 -13.52
C PHE A 408 24.14 -18.35 -14.75
N TYR A 409 23.09 -18.07 -15.52
CA TYR A 409 23.23 -17.24 -16.70
C TYR A 409 23.72 -15.83 -16.33
N GLY A 410 24.75 -15.34 -17.00
CA GLY A 410 25.32 -14.02 -16.73
C GLY A 410 26.24 -13.92 -15.53
N CYS A 411 26.61 -15.03 -14.86
CA CYS A 411 27.63 -15.06 -13.80
C CYS A 411 29.05 -15.00 -14.39
N GLN A 412 29.44 -13.82 -14.88
CA GLN A 412 30.65 -13.64 -15.71
C GLN A 412 31.95 -13.90 -14.96
N SER A 413 32.00 -13.66 -13.66
CA SER A 413 33.18 -13.83 -12.82
C SER A 413 33.27 -15.19 -12.12
N LEU A 414 32.26 -16.04 -12.27
CA LEU A 414 32.16 -17.31 -11.55
C LEU A 414 33.20 -18.30 -12.08
N LYS A 415 34.26 -18.53 -11.31
CA LYS A 415 35.38 -19.41 -11.70
C LYS A 415 35.35 -20.75 -11.01
N ASN A 416 34.90 -20.80 -9.76
CA ASN A 416 34.93 -21.97 -8.91
C ASN A 416 33.56 -22.29 -8.35
N VAL A 417 32.98 -23.42 -8.74
CA VAL A 417 31.79 -23.98 -8.15
C VAL A 417 32.12 -25.34 -7.60
N LEU A 418 32.00 -25.50 -6.30
CA LEU A 418 32.13 -26.80 -5.64
C LEU A 418 30.81 -27.53 -5.72
N THR A 419 30.81 -28.75 -6.20
CA THR A 419 29.66 -29.66 -6.21
C THR A 419 30.01 -30.94 -5.43
N ALA A 420 29.01 -31.70 -5.00
CA ALA A 420 29.23 -32.95 -4.30
C ALA A 420 30.13 -33.91 -5.12
N LYS A 421 31.16 -34.48 -4.44
CA LYS A 421 32.09 -35.41 -5.08
C LYS A 421 31.42 -36.73 -5.57
N ARG A 422 30.31 -37.08 -4.93
CA ARG A 422 29.47 -38.26 -5.33
C ARG A 422 28.02 -37.85 -5.14
N PRO A 423 27.37 -37.31 -6.19
CA PRO A 423 25.93 -37.20 -6.14
C PRO A 423 25.35 -38.62 -6.07
N SER A 424 24.44 -38.83 -5.16
CA SER A 424 23.66 -40.09 -5.11
C SER A 424 22.86 -40.33 -6.38
N ASP A 425 22.77 -39.31 -7.27
CA ASP A 425 22.05 -39.35 -8.53
C ASP A 425 22.93 -38.85 -9.70
N ARG A 426 23.10 -39.71 -10.73
CA ARG A 426 23.78 -39.35 -11.99
C ARG A 426 23.10 -38.21 -12.72
N LYS A 427 21.78 -38.09 -12.59
CA LYS A 427 20.97 -37.03 -13.20
C LYS A 427 21.32 -35.65 -12.65
N HIS A 428 21.48 -35.54 -11.34
CA HIS A 428 21.91 -34.32 -10.66
C HIS A 428 23.28 -33.81 -11.18
N ARG A 429 24.26 -34.71 -11.31
CA ARG A 429 25.58 -34.37 -11.82
C ARG A 429 25.55 -33.87 -13.27
N ALA A 430 24.74 -34.52 -14.13
CA ALA A 430 24.59 -34.10 -15.51
C ALA A 430 23.96 -32.69 -15.62
N ILE A 431 22.92 -32.44 -14.85
CA ILE A 431 22.23 -31.12 -14.78
C ILE A 431 23.21 -30.04 -14.34
N MET A 432 23.98 -30.27 -13.26
CA MET A 432 24.94 -29.28 -12.74
C MET A 432 26.07 -29.01 -13.74
N ILE A 433 26.52 -30.04 -14.50
CA ILE A 433 27.54 -29.86 -15.55
C ILE A 433 26.99 -29.04 -16.72
N GLU A 434 25.75 -29.27 -17.17
CA GLU A 434 25.10 -28.49 -18.23
C GLU A 434 24.88 -27.04 -17.83
N LEU A 435 24.39 -26.77 -16.60
CA LEU A 435 24.19 -25.43 -16.08
C LEU A 435 25.50 -24.64 -16.02
N LEU A 436 26.59 -25.28 -15.60
CA LEU A 436 27.92 -24.67 -15.54
C LEU A 436 28.55 -24.48 -16.94
N ALA A 437 28.27 -25.37 -17.88
CA ALA A 437 28.68 -25.23 -19.28
C ALA A 437 28.00 -24.01 -19.93
N GLY A 438 26.74 -23.77 -19.63
CA GLY A 438 26.01 -22.57 -20.07
C GLY A 438 26.68 -21.26 -19.62
N CYS A 439 27.24 -21.21 -18.41
CA CYS A 439 28.00 -20.03 -17.92
C CYS A 439 29.27 -19.78 -18.74
N LYS A 440 30.05 -20.84 -19.05
CA LYS A 440 31.28 -20.74 -19.82
C LYS A 440 31.02 -20.30 -21.26
N LYS A 441 30.03 -20.90 -21.92
CA LYS A 441 29.66 -20.59 -23.30
C LYS A 441 29.23 -19.13 -23.48
N PHE A 442 28.48 -18.59 -22.56
CA PHE A 442 28.07 -17.17 -22.57
C PHE A 442 29.26 -16.21 -22.41
N ALA A 443 30.23 -16.55 -21.58
CA ALA A 443 31.45 -15.75 -21.41
C ALA A 443 32.37 -15.76 -22.68
N GLU A 444 32.34 -16.85 -23.42
CA GLU A 444 33.09 -16.99 -24.69
C GLU A 444 32.37 -16.27 -25.84
N GLU A 445 31.06 -16.35 -25.94
CA GLU A 445 30.25 -15.63 -26.95
C GLU A 445 30.40 -14.10 -26.83
N LYS A 446 30.42 -13.53 -25.60
CA LYS A 446 30.69 -12.09 -25.41
C LYS A 446 32.11 -11.67 -25.80
N LYS A 447 33.11 -12.50 -25.55
CA LYS A 447 34.49 -12.23 -26.02
C LYS A 447 34.58 -12.20 -27.54
N GLY A 448 33.77 -13.01 -28.23
CA GLY A 448 33.66 -13.04 -29.69
C GLY A 448 32.92 -11.85 -30.32
N MET A 449 32.03 -11.19 -29.57
CA MET A 449 31.25 -10.04 -30.04
C MET A 449 31.86 -8.66 -29.72
N GLY A 450 33.02 -8.60 -29.06
CA GLY A 450 33.72 -7.32 -28.81
C GLY A 450 33.01 -6.35 -27.89
N ILE A 451 32.11 -6.85 -27.01
CA ILE A 451 31.33 -6.07 -26.05
C ILE A 451 31.90 -6.28 -24.63
#